data_f695a6830062980fdd8adcf25d96c334
#
_entry.id   f695a6830062980fdd8adcf25d96c334
#
_cell.length_a   1.000
_cell.length_b   1.000
_cell.length_c   1.000
_cell.angle_alpha   90.00
_cell.angle_beta   90.00
_cell.angle_gamma   90.00
#
_symmetry.space_group_name_H-M   'P 1'
#
loop_
_entity.id
_entity.type
_entity.pdbx_description
1 polymer ?
#
loop_
_entity_poly.entity_id
_entity_poly.type
_entity_poly.pdbx_seq_one_letter_code
_entity_poly.pdbx_strand_id
1 'polypeptide(L)'
;MADAVDPVNKRRQFLKFLAASPLMASAGLTGGLVDELIASGPGGAPDLELFMNEVGKQEIAIASEAEALNVFDFQVVAKQVLPPAHYGYMATSIDDDSMLRINREGFDRFGLRMRRLVDIRSIDSSIELFGKHWSTPITIQPTSSNAAFHPDAEIAVARAARNKNHIQMLSTVASSAIEDVTAARGEPIWYQLYADSYWNRTLAMVKRAEATGTPVLVWTIDLLGGRNTETATRLQRIDDRNCSVCHEPTATSRYSRSVKPMGQNLPDPIGESLSRGLTWDFIARLKDATPMKLILKGVVTREDALLAV
;
A
#
# COMPACT_ATOMS: atom_id res chain seq x y z
N MET A 1 -58.47 15.26 6.50
CA MET A 1 -57.59 15.38 7.68
C MET A 1 -56.64 14.17 7.60
N ALA A 2 -55.42 14.35 7.16
CA ALA A 2 -54.44 13.31 7.18
C ALA A 2 -53.88 13.20 8.59
N ASP A 3 -54.03 12.06 9.25
CA ASP A 3 -53.46 11.76 10.56
C ASP A 3 -51.95 12.02 10.55
N ALA A 4 -51.55 12.99 11.35
CA ALA A 4 -50.12 13.24 11.60
C ALA A 4 -49.54 12.01 12.33
N VAL A 5 -48.88 11.18 11.62
CA VAL A 5 -48.21 9.98 12.18
C VAL A 5 -47.14 10.45 13.13
N ASP A 6 -47.31 10.13 14.41
CA ASP A 6 -46.39 10.47 15.51
C ASP A 6 -44.95 10.05 15.18
N PRO A 7 -43.98 11.01 15.13
CA PRO A 7 -42.56 10.70 14.81
C PRO A 7 -41.93 9.69 15.77
N VAL A 8 -42.37 9.64 17.03
CA VAL A 8 -41.91 8.71 18.07
C VAL A 8 -42.31 7.28 17.72
N ASN A 9 -43.51 7.10 17.13
CA ASN A 9 -44.03 5.77 16.76
C ASN A 9 -43.33 5.22 15.50
N LYS A 10 -42.99 6.06 14.53
CA LYS A 10 -42.20 5.69 13.36
C LYS A 10 -40.78 5.23 13.75
N ARG A 11 -40.15 5.94 14.66
CA ARG A 11 -38.84 5.59 15.18
C ARG A 11 -38.84 4.27 15.92
N ARG A 12 -39.84 4.02 16.75
CA ARG A 12 -40.01 2.75 17.49
C ARG A 12 -40.23 1.55 16.56
N GLN A 13 -40.99 1.73 15.50
CA GLN A 13 -41.21 0.71 14.48
C GLN A 13 -39.94 0.44 13.67
N PHE A 14 -39.17 1.47 13.33
CA PHE A 14 -37.91 1.34 12.62
C PHE A 14 -36.86 0.61 13.47
N LEU A 15 -36.72 0.94 14.75
CA LEU A 15 -35.77 0.25 15.66
C LEU A 15 -36.16 -1.22 15.88
N LYS A 16 -37.46 -1.55 15.96
CA LYS A 16 -37.95 -2.94 16.01
C LYS A 16 -37.65 -3.70 14.72
N PHE A 17 -37.77 -3.05 13.57
CA PHE A 17 -37.46 -3.64 12.28
C PHE A 17 -35.96 -3.93 12.17
N LEU A 18 -35.09 -3.01 12.59
CA LEU A 18 -33.64 -3.22 12.66
C LEU A 18 -33.27 -4.36 13.61
N ALA A 19 -33.86 -4.41 14.81
CA ALA A 19 -33.62 -5.47 15.80
C ALA A 19 -33.99 -6.86 15.32
N ALA A 20 -34.98 -6.97 14.41
CA ALA A 20 -35.40 -8.23 13.78
C ALA A 20 -34.57 -8.59 12.53
N SER A 21 -33.64 -7.74 12.11
CA SER A 21 -32.80 -7.94 10.93
C SER A 21 -31.69 -8.98 11.23
N PRO A 22 -31.47 -9.97 10.36
CA PRO A 22 -30.33 -10.89 10.47
C PRO A 22 -28.98 -10.20 10.54
N LEU A 23 -28.87 -8.99 9.97
CA LEU A 23 -27.68 -8.16 9.98
C LEU A 23 -27.29 -7.70 11.41
N MET A 24 -28.29 -7.39 12.25
CA MET A 24 -28.06 -6.95 13.63
C MET A 24 -27.69 -8.13 14.54
N ALA A 25 -28.25 -9.31 14.27
CA ALA A 25 -27.92 -10.54 14.98
C ALA A 25 -26.46 -10.99 14.70
N SER A 26 -25.99 -10.83 13.45
CA SER A 26 -24.59 -11.13 13.07
C SER A 26 -23.58 -10.13 13.64
N ALA A 27 -23.99 -8.91 13.98
CA ALA A 27 -23.17 -7.88 14.60
C ALA A 27 -23.05 -8.02 16.15
N GLY A 28 -23.63 -9.10 16.74
CA GLY A 28 -23.59 -9.31 18.19
C GLY A 28 -24.41 -8.32 19.02
N LEU A 29 -25.27 -7.54 18.38
CA LEU A 29 -26.15 -6.59 19.03
C LEU A 29 -27.39 -7.33 19.58
N THR A 30 -27.36 -7.64 20.89
CA THR A 30 -28.46 -8.30 21.58
C THR A 30 -29.62 -7.36 21.85
N GLY A 31 -30.83 -7.91 21.98
CA GLY A 31 -32.07 -7.16 22.20
C GLY A 31 -32.01 -6.12 23.35
N GLY A 32 -31.11 -6.32 24.35
CA GLY A 32 -30.93 -5.38 25.45
C GLY A 32 -30.47 -3.97 25.03
N LEU A 33 -29.61 -3.87 24.04
CA LEU A 33 -29.10 -2.59 23.54
C LEU A 33 -30.20 -1.83 22.76
N VAL A 34 -31.08 -2.57 22.09
CA VAL A 34 -32.23 -2.01 21.36
C VAL A 34 -33.29 -1.54 22.34
N ASP A 35 -33.51 -2.25 23.45
CA ASP A 35 -34.44 -1.86 24.51
C ASP A 35 -33.95 -0.60 25.24
N GLU A 36 -32.65 -0.45 25.45
CA GLU A 36 -32.01 0.75 26.02
C GLU A 36 -32.13 1.96 25.08
N LEU A 37 -31.95 1.75 23.76
CA LEU A 37 -32.19 2.75 22.71
C LEU A 37 -33.66 3.18 22.59
N ILE A 38 -34.61 2.29 22.88
CA ILE A 38 -36.02 2.58 22.90
C ILE A 38 -36.43 3.29 24.18
N ALA A 39 -35.79 3.01 25.30
CA ALA A 39 -36.04 3.59 26.62
C ALA A 39 -35.46 5.03 26.75
N SER A 40 -34.36 5.34 26.05
CA SER A 40 -33.84 6.70 25.98
C SER A 40 -34.82 7.57 25.18
N GLY A 41 -35.50 8.50 25.84
CA GLY A 41 -36.48 9.42 25.22
C GLY A 41 -35.87 10.32 24.13
N PRO A 42 -36.70 11.22 23.51
CA PRO A 42 -36.25 12.02 22.35
C PRO A 42 -35.04 12.94 22.55
N GLY A 43 -34.59 13.15 23.79
CA GLY A 43 -33.41 13.99 24.11
C GLY A 43 -32.14 13.23 24.47
N GLY A 44 -32.19 11.88 24.52
CA GLY A 44 -31.05 11.04 24.92
C GLY A 44 -30.71 9.94 23.93
N ALA A 45 -31.19 10.02 22.69
CA ALA A 45 -30.88 9.04 21.69
C ALA A 45 -29.40 9.20 21.29
N PRO A 46 -28.62 8.09 21.32
CA PRO A 46 -27.31 8.11 20.70
C PRO A 46 -27.47 8.56 19.26
N ASP A 47 -26.52 9.36 18.82
CA ASP A 47 -26.45 9.81 17.44
C ASP A 47 -26.43 8.59 16.52
N LEU A 48 -27.53 8.37 15.80
CA LEU A 48 -27.68 7.21 14.92
C LEU A 48 -26.60 7.21 13.83
N GLU A 49 -26.15 8.40 13.44
CA GLU A 49 -25.07 8.58 12.49
C GLU A 49 -23.72 8.14 13.11
N LEU A 50 -23.48 8.47 14.37
CA LEU A 50 -22.33 8.00 15.13
C LEU A 50 -22.38 6.47 15.30
N PHE A 51 -23.55 5.91 15.66
CA PHE A 51 -23.76 4.48 15.80
C PHE A 51 -23.56 3.71 14.47
N MET A 52 -24.13 4.21 13.37
CA MET A 52 -23.96 3.60 12.04
C MET A 52 -22.50 3.71 11.57
N ASN A 53 -21.80 4.78 11.90
CA ASN A 53 -20.37 4.93 11.64
C ASN A 53 -19.54 3.96 12.47
N GLU A 54 -19.92 3.68 13.72
CA GLU A 54 -19.21 2.70 14.58
C GLU A 54 -19.45 1.27 14.09
N VAL A 55 -20.66 0.90 13.70
CA VAL A 55 -20.97 -0.42 13.12
C VAL A 55 -20.23 -0.65 11.81
N GLY A 56 -20.12 0.38 10.96
CA GLY A 56 -19.36 0.32 9.70
C GLY A 56 -17.84 0.31 9.90
N LYS A 57 -17.36 0.65 11.11
CA LYS A 57 -15.93 0.63 11.49
C LYS A 57 -15.52 -0.60 12.30
N GLN A 58 -16.43 -1.56 12.56
CA GLN A 58 -16.02 -2.79 13.22
C GLN A 58 -14.95 -3.48 12.39
N GLU A 59 -13.82 -3.77 13.02
CA GLU A 59 -12.73 -4.54 12.44
C GLU A 59 -13.15 -6.01 12.31
N ILE A 60 -13.94 -6.33 11.28
CA ILE A 60 -14.41 -7.68 10.98
C ILE A 60 -13.34 -8.35 10.11
N ALA A 61 -12.77 -9.44 10.62
CA ALA A 61 -11.84 -10.25 9.84
C ALA A 61 -12.58 -11.04 8.76
N ILE A 62 -12.14 -10.93 7.51
CA ILE A 62 -12.63 -11.77 6.41
C ILE A 62 -12.04 -13.18 6.53
N ALA A 63 -12.80 -14.20 6.16
CA ALA A 63 -12.35 -15.60 6.16
C ALA A 63 -11.60 -15.98 4.87
N SER A 64 -11.83 -15.25 3.79
CA SER A 64 -11.16 -15.47 2.50
C SER A 64 -11.03 -14.16 1.71
N GLU A 65 -10.15 -14.14 0.72
CA GLU A 65 -9.99 -13.01 -0.20
C GLU A 65 -11.26 -12.70 -1.01
N ALA A 66 -12.13 -13.69 -1.21
CA ALA A 66 -13.39 -13.53 -1.93
C ALA A 66 -14.43 -12.68 -1.16
N GLU A 67 -14.26 -12.55 0.15
CA GLU A 67 -15.12 -11.74 1.01
C GLU A 67 -14.70 -10.27 1.08
N ALA A 68 -13.51 -9.96 0.60
CA ALA A 68 -12.98 -8.59 0.64
C ALA A 68 -13.80 -7.65 -0.23
N LEU A 69 -14.34 -6.59 0.34
CA LEU A 69 -15.02 -5.52 -0.36
C LEU A 69 -14.03 -4.49 -0.90
N ASN A 70 -12.91 -4.33 -0.23
CA ASN A 70 -11.80 -3.45 -0.62
C ASN A 70 -10.49 -3.89 0.05
N VAL A 71 -9.38 -3.19 -0.27
CA VAL A 71 -8.04 -3.55 0.24
C VAL A 71 -7.88 -3.38 1.75
N PHE A 72 -8.73 -2.58 2.41
CA PHE A 72 -8.61 -2.35 3.86
C PHE A 72 -9.11 -3.54 4.68
N ASP A 73 -9.95 -4.41 4.12
CA ASP A 73 -10.43 -5.62 4.80
C ASP A 73 -9.27 -6.58 5.10
N PHE A 74 -8.22 -6.57 4.28
CA PHE A 74 -7.00 -7.34 4.54
C PHE A 74 -6.20 -6.81 5.74
N GLN A 75 -6.36 -5.56 6.14
CA GLN A 75 -5.62 -4.97 7.25
C GLN A 75 -5.93 -5.66 8.57
N VAL A 76 -7.20 -6.00 8.81
CA VAL A 76 -7.65 -6.69 10.02
C VAL A 76 -7.00 -8.06 10.15
N VAL A 77 -7.03 -8.85 9.06
CA VAL A 77 -6.38 -10.16 9.01
C VAL A 77 -4.86 -10.03 9.15
N ALA A 78 -4.24 -9.10 8.43
CA ALA A 78 -2.80 -8.87 8.52
C ALA A 78 -2.35 -8.54 9.95
N LYS A 79 -3.12 -7.73 10.70
CA LYS A 79 -2.85 -7.39 12.09
C LYS A 79 -2.91 -8.60 13.02
N GLN A 80 -3.77 -9.59 12.72
CA GLN A 80 -3.93 -10.81 13.52
C GLN A 80 -2.86 -11.85 13.23
N VAL A 81 -2.45 -12.00 11.96
CA VAL A 81 -1.59 -13.11 11.53
C VAL A 81 -0.11 -12.71 11.41
N LEU A 82 0.19 -11.44 11.15
CA LEU A 82 1.57 -11.00 11.04
C LEU A 82 2.20 -10.75 12.41
N PRO A 83 3.47 -11.06 12.54
CA PRO A 83 4.22 -10.70 13.73
C PRO A 83 4.26 -9.18 13.93
N PRO A 84 4.31 -8.69 15.21
CA PRO A 84 4.19 -7.27 15.51
C PRO A 84 5.14 -6.36 14.72
N ALA A 85 6.42 -6.72 14.63
CA ALA A 85 7.41 -5.91 13.90
C ALA A 85 7.15 -5.89 12.38
N HIS A 86 6.68 -7.00 11.81
CA HIS A 86 6.35 -7.08 10.38
C HIS A 86 5.09 -6.28 10.06
N TYR A 87 4.04 -6.43 10.87
CA TYR A 87 2.84 -5.60 10.74
C TYR A 87 3.17 -4.12 10.91
N GLY A 88 3.97 -3.76 11.92
CA GLY A 88 4.41 -2.40 12.17
C GLY A 88 5.15 -1.76 11.01
N TYR A 89 5.99 -2.53 10.30
CA TYR A 89 6.66 -2.03 9.10
C TYR A 89 5.66 -1.65 8.00
N MET A 90 4.61 -2.43 7.81
CA MET A 90 3.58 -2.18 6.79
C MET A 90 2.61 -1.07 7.19
N ALA A 91 2.26 -0.99 8.49
CA ALA A 91 1.21 -0.11 9.00
C ALA A 91 1.69 1.29 9.43
N THR A 92 3.01 1.52 9.46
CA THR A 92 3.58 2.81 9.90
C THR A 92 3.67 3.82 8.77
N SER A 93 3.55 5.09 9.14
CA SER A 93 3.93 6.24 8.32
C SER A 93 5.06 7.03 9.00
N ILE A 94 5.21 8.30 8.69
CA ILE A 94 6.21 9.18 9.30
C ILE A 94 5.66 9.70 10.63
N ASP A 95 6.56 9.79 11.63
CA ASP A 95 6.30 10.28 12.98
C ASP A 95 5.05 9.62 13.62
N ASP A 96 4.02 10.38 13.91
CA ASP A 96 2.76 9.98 14.56
C ASP A 96 1.69 9.41 13.60
N ASP A 97 2.07 9.02 12.40
CA ASP A 97 1.19 8.51 11.34
C ASP A 97 0.16 9.54 10.79
N SER A 98 0.34 10.83 11.07
CA SER A 98 -0.55 11.89 10.55
C SER A 98 -0.61 11.90 9.01
N MET A 99 0.51 11.64 8.34
CA MET A 99 0.55 11.54 6.87
C MET A 99 -0.28 10.37 6.32
N LEU A 100 -0.44 9.27 7.06
CA LEU A 100 -1.30 8.17 6.65
C LEU A 100 -2.77 8.64 6.56
N ARG A 101 -3.23 9.40 7.56
CA ARG A 101 -4.57 9.99 7.56
C ARG A 101 -4.74 11.01 6.44
N ILE A 102 -3.80 11.96 6.31
CA ILE A 102 -3.83 13.00 5.27
C ILE A 102 -3.86 12.40 3.86
N ASN A 103 -3.07 11.36 3.61
CA ASN A 103 -3.07 10.66 2.32
C ASN A 103 -4.43 10.01 2.04
N ARG A 104 -5.12 9.49 3.05
CA ARG A 104 -6.47 8.93 2.90
C ARG A 104 -7.51 10.02 2.65
N GLU A 105 -7.53 11.05 3.49
CA GLU A 105 -8.43 12.20 3.39
C GLU A 105 -8.24 13.00 2.09
N GLY A 106 -7.07 12.91 1.48
CA GLY A 106 -6.78 13.57 0.21
C GLY A 106 -7.73 13.15 -0.90
N PHE A 107 -8.20 11.90 -0.90
CA PHE A 107 -9.17 11.41 -1.89
C PHE A 107 -10.55 12.03 -1.71
N ASP A 108 -10.95 12.39 -0.48
CA ASP A 108 -12.25 12.99 -0.18
C ASP A 108 -12.40 14.41 -0.74
N ARG A 109 -11.26 15.02 -1.14
CA ARG A 109 -11.24 16.36 -1.77
C ARG A 109 -11.60 16.34 -3.25
N PHE A 110 -11.74 15.15 -3.85
CA PHE A 110 -12.05 14.98 -5.27
C PHE A 110 -13.36 14.23 -5.43
N GLY A 111 -14.27 14.80 -6.21
CA GLY A 111 -15.52 14.16 -6.59
C GLY A 111 -15.50 13.67 -8.03
N LEU A 112 -16.08 12.52 -8.29
CA LEU A 112 -16.27 12.02 -9.65
C LEU A 112 -17.52 12.66 -10.27
N ARG A 113 -17.36 13.40 -11.37
CA ARG A 113 -18.46 13.96 -12.13
C ARG A 113 -19.04 12.92 -13.08
N MET A 114 -20.01 12.15 -12.59
CA MET A 114 -20.59 11.05 -13.33
C MET A 114 -21.50 11.52 -14.46
N ARG A 115 -21.36 10.91 -15.64
CA ARG A 115 -22.30 11.05 -16.75
C ARG A 115 -23.44 10.06 -16.62
N ARG A 116 -24.61 10.40 -17.15
CA ARG A 116 -25.80 9.52 -17.17
C ARG A 116 -26.10 9.13 -18.62
N LEU A 117 -26.86 8.04 -18.80
CA LEU A 117 -27.31 7.51 -20.09
C LEU A 117 -26.14 7.19 -21.02
N VAL A 118 -25.05 6.70 -20.48
CA VAL A 118 -23.90 6.16 -21.23
C VAL A 118 -24.05 4.65 -21.25
N ASP A 119 -23.82 4.02 -22.41
CA ASP A 119 -23.78 2.57 -22.53
C ASP A 119 -22.57 2.01 -21.77
N ILE A 120 -22.84 1.20 -20.75
CA ILE A 120 -21.82 0.56 -19.88
C ILE A 120 -21.80 -0.96 -20.02
N ARG A 121 -22.39 -1.51 -21.09
CA ARG A 121 -22.34 -2.96 -21.35
C ARG A 121 -20.93 -3.48 -21.58
N SER A 122 -20.03 -2.60 -22.04
CA SER A 122 -18.60 -2.88 -22.15
C SER A 122 -17.82 -1.72 -21.54
N ILE A 123 -16.99 -2.03 -20.53
CA ILE A 123 -16.14 -1.06 -19.86
C ILE A 123 -14.70 -1.36 -20.26
N ASP A 124 -14.04 -0.39 -20.90
CA ASP A 124 -12.60 -0.45 -21.18
C ASP A 124 -11.86 0.49 -20.21
N SER A 125 -11.05 -0.10 -19.33
CA SER A 125 -10.17 0.60 -18.39
C SER A 125 -8.69 0.50 -18.79
N SER A 126 -8.41 -0.02 -19.99
CA SER A 126 -7.05 -0.20 -20.47
C SER A 126 -6.33 1.13 -20.71
N ILE A 127 -5.03 1.09 -20.61
CA ILE A 127 -4.14 2.22 -20.92
C ILE A 127 -2.97 1.76 -21.77
N GLU A 128 -2.43 2.66 -22.57
CA GLU A 128 -1.11 2.52 -23.17
C GLU A 128 -0.11 3.35 -22.39
N LEU A 129 0.99 2.73 -21.95
CA LEU A 129 2.05 3.41 -21.23
C LEU A 129 3.42 2.90 -21.69
N PHE A 130 4.28 3.79 -22.15
CA PHE A 130 5.60 3.50 -22.71
C PHE A 130 5.58 2.45 -23.84
N GLY A 131 4.58 2.53 -24.73
CA GLY A 131 4.42 1.66 -25.89
C GLY A 131 3.92 0.24 -25.55
N LYS A 132 3.40 0.03 -24.33
CA LYS A 132 2.79 -1.22 -23.92
C LYS A 132 1.36 -1.00 -23.42
N HIS A 133 0.48 -1.91 -23.83
CA HIS A 133 -0.92 -1.93 -23.43
C HIS A 133 -1.11 -2.69 -22.11
N TRP A 134 -1.87 -2.08 -21.17
CA TRP A 134 -2.18 -2.61 -19.85
C TRP A 134 -3.68 -2.67 -19.63
N SER A 135 -4.16 -3.66 -18.89
CA SER A 135 -5.61 -3.86 -18.66
C SER A 135 -6.26 -2.75 -17.85
N THR A 136 -5.49 -2.05 -17.01
CA THR A 136 -5.98 -0.95 -16.16
C THR A 136 -4.85 0.03 -15.86
N PRO A 137 -5.14 1.26 -15.38
CA PRO A 137 -4.13 2.20 -14.91
C PRO A 137 -3.55 1.85 -13.54
N ILE A 138 -4.01 0.76 -12.91
CA ILE A 138 -3.54 0.35 -11.58
C ILE A 138 -2.17 -0.31 -11.70
N THR A 139 -1.23 0.16 -10.89
CA THR A 139 0.15 -0.36 -10.84
C THR A 139 0.46 -0.93 -9.47
N ILE A 140 1.22 -2.03 -9.43
CA ILE A 140 1.72 -2.62 -8.19
C ILE A 140 3.03 -1.93 -7.84
N GLN A 141 2.97 -1.12 -6.77
CA GLN A 141 4.08 -0.29 -6.34
C GLN A 141 5.23 -1.10 -5.73
N PRO A 142 6.47 -0.55 -5.75
CA PRO A 142 7.63 -1.24 -5.21
C PRO A 142 7.55 -1.29 -3.68
N THR A 143 7.20 -2.46 -3.16
CA THR A 143 7.19 -2.74 -1.72
C THR A 143 8.44 -3.53 -1.34
N SER A 144 9.06 -3.15 -0.24
CA SER A 144 10.26 -3.79 0.28
C SER A 144 9.93 -5.04 1.10
N SER A 145 10.84 -6.01 1.09
CA SER A 145 10.86 -7.10 2.09
C SER A 145 9.57 -7.91 2.16
N ASN A 146 8.98 -8.26 1.04
CA ASN A 146 7.70 -9.00 1.01
C ASN A 146 7.78 -10.39 1.67
N ALA A 147 8.97 -10.99 1.82
CA ALA A 147 9.17 -12.20 2.62
C ALA A 147 8.80 -12.04 4.10
N ALA A 148 8.71 -10.79 4.61
CA ALA A 148 8.20 -10.52 5.94
C ALA A 148 6.68 -10.77 6.06
N PHE A 149 5.96 -10.80 4.94
CA PHE A 149 4.50 -10.91 4.90
C PHE A 149 4.04 -12.27 4.38
N HIS A 150 4.76 -12.83 3.41
CA HIS A 150 4.44 -14.13 2.81
C HIS A 150 5.71 -14.83 2.31
N PRO A 151 5.84 -16.16 2.47
CA PRO A 151 7.04 -16.90 2.05
C PRO A 151 7.34 -16.79 0.55
N ASP A 152 6.33 -16.72 -0.31
CA ASP A 152 6.51 -16.54 -1.76
C ASP A 152 6.87 -15.10 -2.15
N ALA A 153 6.84 -14.16 -1.22
CA ALA A 153 7.30 -12.77 -1.38
C ALA A 153 6.87 -12.13 -2.71
N GLU A 154 7.81 -11.49 -3.43
CA GLU A 154 7.56 -10.80 -4.70
C GLU A 154 7.22 -11.77 -5.86
N ILE A 155 7.48 -13.07 -5.71
CA ILE A 155 7.09 -14.10 -6.68
C ILE A 155 5.57 -14.28 -6.71
N ALA A 156 4.90 -14.27 -5.54
CA ALA A 156 3.44 -14.29 -5.48
C ALA A 156 2.83 -13.05 -6.15
N VAL A 157 3.43 -11.88 -5.89
CA VAL A 157 3.04 -10.61 -6.52
C VAL A 157 3.19 -10.68 -8.05
N ALA A 158 4.29 -11.26 -8.54
CA ALA A 158 4.54 -11.41 -9.97
C ALA A 158 3.49 -12.30 -10.67
N ARG A 159 3.11 -13.40 -10.03
CA ARG A 159 2.05 -14.29 -10.53
C ARG A 159 0.70 -13.57 -10.60
N ALA A 160 0.34 -12.80 -9.55
CA ALA A 160 -0.87 -12.00 -9.52
C ALA A 160 -0.88 -10.91 -10.60
N ALA A 161 0.24 -10.19 -10.76
CA ALA A 161 0.42 -9.18 -11.79
C ALA A 161 0.26 -9.75 -13.20
N ARG A 162 0.84 -10.96 -13.45
CA ARG A 162 0.68 -11.67 -14.72
C ARG A 162 -0.77 -11.99 -15.01
N ASN A 163 -1.48 -12.56 -14.03
CA ASN A 163 -2.85 -13.03 -14.20
C ASN A 163 -3.84 -11.90 -14.54
N LYS A 164 -3.52 -10.68 -14.13
CA LYS A 164 -4.37 -9.50 -14.33
C LYS A 164 -3.79 -8.47 -15.30
N ASN A 165 -2.64 -8.76 -15.89
CA ASN A 165 -1.90 -7.84 -16.77
C ASN A 165 -1.70 -6.46 -16.16
N HIS A 166 -1.24 -6.40 -14.90
CA HIS A 166 -0.90 -5.15 -14.22
C HIS A 166 0.59 -4.86 -14.31
N ILE A 167 0.95 -3.56 -14.31
CA ILE A 167 2.33 -3.11 -14.13
C ILE A 167 2.81 -3.54 -12.74
N GLN A 168 4.00 -4.15 -12.69
CA GLN A 168 4.70 -4.46 -11.44
C GLN A 168 6.03 -3.74 -11.39
N MET A 169 6.32 -3.11 -10.25
CA MET A 169 7.60 -2.50 -9.96
C MET A 169 8.31 -3.29 -8.84
N LEU A 170 9.56 -3.67 -9.07
CA LEU A 170 10.36 -4.35 -8.05
C LEU A 170 11.22 -3.35 -7.30
N SER A 171 11.22 -3.44 -5.97
CA SER A 171 12.05 -2.58 -5.11
C SER A 171 13.52 -3.00 -5.12
N THR A 172 14.45 -2.03 -5.02
CA THR A 172 15.88 -2.30 -4.75
C THR A 172 16.09 -3.19 -3.52
N VAL A 173 15.21 -3.08 -2.53
CA VAL A 173 15.29 -3.82 -1.26
C VAL A 173 14.23 -4.92 -1.17
N ALA A 174 13.83 -5.47 -2.31
CA ALA A 174 13.00 -6.67 -2.41
C ALA A 174 13.68 -7.88 -1.76
N SER A 175 12.89 -8.87 -1.35
CA SER A 175 13.37 -10.15 -0.83
C SER A 175 13.73 -11.14 -1.93
N SER A 176 13.21 -10.95 -3.14
CA SER A 176 13.43 -11.81 -4.31
C SER A 176 14.35 -11.13 -5.31
N ALA A 177 15.14 -11.93 -6.05
CA ALA A 177 15.99 -11.43 -7.12
C ALA A 177 15.14 -10.99 -8.33
N ILE A 178 15.61 -9.97 -9.06
CA ILE A 178 14.87 -9.46 -10.23
C ILE A 178 14.70 -10.51 -11.31
N GLU A 179 15.67 -11.39 -11.47
CA GLU A 179 15.64 -12.49 -12.41
C GLU A 179 14.50 -13.46 -12.12
N ASP A 180 14.33 -13.86 -10.86
CA ASP A 180 13.29 -14.79 -10.41
C ASP A 180 11.90 -14.17 -10.53
N VAL A 181 11.78 -12.88 -10.17
CA VAL A 181 10.52 -12.15 -10.27
C VAL A 181 10.12 -11.96 -11.73
N THR A 182 11.06 -11.64 -12.61
CA THR A 182 10.84 -11.53 -14.06
C THR A 182 10.41 -12.87 -14.66
N ALA A 183 11.06 -13.96 -14.26
CA ALA A 183 10.68 -15.31 -14.70
C ALA A 183 9.27 -15.69 -14.23
N ALA A 184 8.91 -15.41 -12.97
CA ALA A 184 7.58 -15.67 -12.44
C ALA A 184 6.49 -14.81 -13.10
N ARG A 185 6.82 -13.57 -13.45
CA ARG A 185 5.95 -12.65 -14.19
C ARG A 185 5.75 -13.13 -15.64
N GLY A 186 6.75 -13.75 -16.24
CA GLY A 186 6.76 -14.21 -17.64
C GLY A 186 7.08 -13.11 -18.65
N GLU A 187 7.42 -11.92 -18.20
CA GLU A 187 7.84 -10.77 -19.00
C GLU A 187 8.59 -9.75 -18.13
N PRO A 188 9.37 -8.82 -18.74
CA PRO A 188 10.11 -7.80 -18.02
C PRO A 188 9.22 -6.93 -17.12
N ILE A 189 9.71 -6.65 -15.91
CA ILE A 189 9.08 -5.80 -14.91
C ILE A 189 9.79 -4.45 -14.81
N TRP A 190 9.19 -3.48 -14.15
CA TRP A 190 9.84 -2.21 -13.86
C TRP A 190 10.71 -2.34 -12.61
N TYR A 191 11.80 -1.59 -12.55
CA TYR A 191 12.72 -1.63 -11.41
C TYR A 191 12.77 -0.29 -10.69
N GLN A 192 12.53 -0.30 -9.38
CA GLN A 192 12.68 0.89 -8.54
C GLN A 192 14.09 0.93 -7.93
N LEU A 193 14.76 2.04 -8.17
CA LEU A 193 16.13 2.31 -7.73
C LEU A 193 16.14 3.19 -6.47
N TYR A 194 16.86 2.73 -5.45
CA TYR A 194 17.50 3.59 -4.48
C TYR A 194 18.97 3.73 -4.89
N ALA A 195 19.36 4.89 -5.34
CA ALA A 195 20.75 5.14 -5.71
C ALA A 195 21.67 5.02 -4.48
N ASP A 196 22.86 4.49 -4.68
CA ASP A 196 23.93 4.40 -3.68
C ASP A 196 24.83 5.64 -3.78
N SER A 197 25.51 6.00 -2.70
CA SER A 197 26.52 7.07 -2.70
C SER A 197 27.71 6.76 -3.64
N TYR A 198 27.98 5.48 -3.88
CA TYR A 198 28.96 5.03 -4.86
C TYR A 198 28.30 4.75 -6.21
N TRP A 199 28.72 5.50 -7.21
CA TRP A 199 28.18 5.37 -8.57
C TRP A 199 28.30 3.96 -9.14
N ASN A 200 29.44 3.29 -8.95
CA ASN A 200 29.65 1.95 -9.50
C ASN A 200 28.62 0.93 -8.98
N ARG A 201 28.19 1.08 -7.72
CA ARG A 201 27.15 0.25 -7.13
C ARG A 201 25.78 0.54 -7.76
N THR A 202 25.47 1.84 -7.90
CA THR A 202 24.24 2.26 -8.61
C THR A 202 24.23 1.72 -10.03
N LEU A 203 25.33 1.91 -10.77
CA LEU A 203 25.46 1.43 -12.14
C LEU A 203 25.31 -0.09 -12.25
N ALA A 204 25.91 -0.85 -11.34
CA ALA A 204 25.80 -2.30 -11.33
C ALA A 204 24.34 -2.77 -11.12
N MET A 205 23.58 -2.14 -10.22
CA MET A 205 22.15 -2.43 -10.04
C MET A 205 21.34 -2.09 -11.30
N VAL A 206 21.60 -0.94 -11.91
CA VAL A 206 20.95 -0.51 -13.16
C VAL A 206 21.22 -1.49 -14.28
N LYS A 207 22.49 -1.89 -14.48
CA LYS A 207 22.87 -2.86 -15.53
C LYS A 207 22.31 -4.26 -15.28
N ARG A 208 22.19 -4.68 -14.03
CA ARG A 208 21.54 -5.94 -13.67
C ARG A 208 20.06 -5.93 -14.04
N ALA A 209 19.34 -4.83 -13.74
CA ALA A 209 17.95 -4.67 -14.15
C ALA A 209 17.81 -4.61 -15.68
N GLU A 210 18.67 -3.89 -16.37
CA GLU A 210 18.71 -3.82 -17.83
C GLU A 210 18.90 -5.21 -18.47
N ALA A 211 19.76 -6.05 -17.89
CA ALA A 211 20.03 -7.41 -18.38
C ALA A 211 18.79 -8.33 -18.31
N THR A 212 17.80 -8.04 -17.47
CA THR A 212 16.51 -8.78 -17.44
C THR A 212 15.48 -8.22 -18.44
N GLY A 213 15.86 -7.24 -19.27
CA GLY A 213 14.96 -6.59 -20.23
C GLY A 213 14.05 -5.54 -19.61
N THR A 214 14.29 -5.13 -18.37
CA THR A 214 13.53 -4.08 -17.69
C THR A 214 13.40 -2.82 -18.55
N PRO A 215 12.18 -2.37 -18.91
CA PRO A 215 12.00 -1.23 -19.81
C PRO A 215 12.01 0.13 -19.09
N VAL A 216 11.77 0.15 -17.78
CA VAL A 216 11.56 1.38 -17.01
C VAL A 216 12.32 1.31 -15.69
N LEU A 217 13.12 2.33 -15.43
CA LEU A 217 13.80 2.59 -14.17
C LEU A 217 13.02 3.65 -13.39
N VAL A 218 12.62 3.32 -12.15
CA VAL A 218 11.87 4.23 -11.26
C VAL A 218 12.80 4.69 -10.14
N TRP A 219 13.36 5.87 -10.26
CA TRP A 219 14.26 6.42 -9.24
C TRP A 219 13.47 7.11 -8.12
N THR A 220 13.64 6.61 -6.88
CA THR A 220 13.02 7.20 -5.69
C THR A 220 13.91 8.30 -5.12
N ILE A 221 13.36 9.50 -4.98
CA ILE A 221 14.06 10.73 -4.60
C ILE A 221 13.64 11.31 -3.24
N ASP A 222 12.61 10.75 -2.60
CA ASP A 222 11.97 11.28 -1.38
C ASP A 222 12.51 10.67 -0.07
N LEU A 223 13.58 9.86 -0.10
CA LEU A 223 14.15 9.18 1.08
C LEU A 223 15.57 9.64 1.43
N LEU A 224 15.90 10.88 1.18
CA LEU A 224 17.28 11.41 1.33
C LEU A 224 17.64 11.72 2.79
N GLY A 225 16.69 12.04 3.65
CA GLY A 225 16.88 12.47 5.04
C GLY A 225 16.70 11.37 6.10
N GLY A 226 16.35 10.16 5.70
CA GLY A 226 15.87 9.14 6.63
C GLY A 226 14.43 9.39 7.06
N ARG A 227 13.96 8.63 8.05
CA ARG A 227 12.60 8.73 8.58
C ARG A 227 12.52 8.31 10.05
N ASN A 228 11.65 8.95 10.80
CA ASN A 228 11.18 8.45 12.09
C ASN A 228 9.87 7.67 11.87
N THR A 229 9.71 6.50 12.51
CA THR A 229 8.54 5.63 12.36
C THR A 229 8.13 5.13 13.73
N GLU A 230 7.27 5.88 14.41
CA GLU A 230 6.92 5.60 15.79
C GLU A 230 6.15 4.29 15.96
N THR A 231 5.14 4.05 15.13
CA THR A 231 4.32 2.84 15.20
C THR A 231 5.16 1.58 14.93
N ALA A 232 6.02 1.59 13.91
CA ALA A 232 6.95 0.46 13.68
C ALA A 232 7.89 0.25 14.87
N THR A 233 8.43 1.32 15.43
CA THR A 233 9.32 1.25 16.60
C THR A 233 8.63 0.68 17.84
N ARG A 234 7.39 1.11 18.11
CA ARG A 234 6.60 0.57 19.24
C ARG A 234 6.31 -0.91 19.08
N LEU A 235 5.92 -1.35 17.88
CA LEU A 235 5.62 -2.75 17.59
C LEU A 235 6.88 -3.64 17.58
N GLN A 236 8.03 -3.10 17.18
CA GLN A 236 9.32 -3.81 17.30
C GLN A 236 9.71 -4.08 18.74
N ARG A 237 9.35 -3.23 19.69
CA ARG A 237 9.69 -3.41 21.13
C ARG A 237 8.98 -4.58 21.77
N ILE A 238 7.84 -4.98 21.23
CA ILE A 238 7.03 -6.11 21.75
C ILE A 238 7.20 -7.39 20.91
N ASP A 239 8.07 -7.38 19.90
CA ASP A 239 8.40 -8.55 19.09
C ASP A 239 9.75 -9.13 19.58
N ASP A 240 9.70 -10.24 20.26
CA ASP A 240 10.85 -10.93 20.87
C ASP A 240 11.54 -11.92 19.92
N ARG A 241 11.04 -12.09 18.69
CA ARG A 241 11.59 -13.01 17.72
C ARG A 241 12.94 -12.53 17.18
N ASN A 242 13.85 -13.48 17.00
CA ASN A 242 15.08 -13.26 16.27
C ASN A 242 14.88 -13.56 14.78
N CYS A 243 14.51 -12.55 13.99
CA CYS A 243 14.27 -12.70 12.55
C CYS A 243 15.57 -12.49 11.77
N SER A 244 16.08 -13.54 11.12
CA SER A 244 17.26 -13.50 10.25
C SER A 244 16.94 -13.47 8.75
N VAL A 245 15.68 -13.69 8.35
CA VAL A 245 15.29 -13.84 6.94
C VAL A 245 15.35 -12.51 6.18
N CYS A 246 15.00 -11.41 6.84
CA CYS A 246 14.97 -10.07 6.23
C CYS A 246 16.11 -9.17 6.69
N HIS A 247 16.87 -9.62 7.71
CA HIS A 247 17.93 -8.86 8.35
C HIS A 247 19.14 -9.77 8.59
N GLU A 248 20.33 -9.22 8.44
CA GLU A 248 21.52 -9.87 8.98
C GLU A 248 21.59 -9.59 10.48
N PRO A 249 21.66 -10.63 11.36
CA PRO A 249 21.64 -10.45 12.82
C PRO A 249 22.78 -9.58 13.36
N THR A 250 23.89 -9.53 12.63
CA THR A 250 25.10 -8.76 12.98
C THR A 250 25.15 -7.37 12.33
N ALA A 251 24.21 -7.04 11.44
CA ALA A 251 24.23 -5.75 10.77
C ALA A 251 23.89 -4.61 11.76
N THR A 252 24.71 -3.57 11.78
CA THR A 252 24.49 -2.34 12.55
C THR A 252 23.23 -1.58 12.09
N SER A 253 22.73 -1.90 10.91
CA SER A 253 21.46 -1.39 10.35
C SER A 253 20.56 -2.56 9.99
N ARG A 254 19.33 -2.60 10.55
CA ARG A 254 18.27 -3.58 10.23
C ARG A 254 17.85 -3.59 8.75
N TYR A 255 18.31 -2.61 7.97
CA TYR A 255 18.05 -2.46 6.55
C TYR A 255 19.32 -2.59 5.72
N SER A 256 20.29 -3.41 6.14
CA SER A 256 21.48 -3.63 5.34
C SER A 256 21.09 -4.12 3.94
N ARG A 257 21.37 -3.31 2.94
CA ARG A 257 21.12 -3.65 1.53
C ARG A 257 21.98 -4.81 1.06
N SER A 258 23.07 -5.12 1.74
CA SER A 258 23.97 -6.21 1.39
C SER A 258 23.32 -7.59 1.43
N VAL A 259 22.30 -7.77 2.29
CA VAL A 259 21.55 -9.03 2.38
C VAL A 259 20.41 -9.13 1.37
N LYS A 260 20.07 -8.03 0.70
CA LYS A 260 19.03 -8.03 -0.34
C LYS A 260 19.60 -8.47 -1.68
N PRO A 261 18.87 -9.28 -2.46
CA PRO A 261 19.38 -9.83 -3.72
C PRO A 261 19.97 -8.80 -4.67
N MET A 262 19.35 -7.62 -4.80
CA MET A 262 19.87 -6.53 -5.64
C MET A 262 21.11 -5.85 -5.09
N GLY A 263 21.37 -5.99 -3.79
CA GLY A 263 22.55 -5.45 -3.11
C GLY A 263 23.74 -6.40 -3.01
N GLN A 264 23.55 -7.68 -3.38
CA GLN A 264 24.61 -8.68 -3.31
C GLN A 264 25.59 -8.57 -4.48
N ASN A 265 26.86 -8.87 -4.21
CA ASN A 265 27.93 -8.90 -5.21
C ASN A 265 28.14 -7.57 -5.97
N LEU A 266 27.78 -6.45 -5.35
CA LEU A 266 28.03 -5.13 -5.90
C LEU A 266 29.51 -4.74 -5.70
N PRO A 267 30.10 -3.99 -6.66
CA PRO A 267 31.45 -3.45 -6.50
C PRO A 267 31.49 -2.44 -5.35
N ASP A 268 32.70 -2.19 -4.85
CA ASP A 268 33.00 -1.26 -3.76
C ASP A 268 32.42 -1.68 -2.38
N PRO A 269 32.96 -1.15 -1.28
CA PRO A 269 32.38 -1.37 0.04
C PRO A 269 30.96 -0.83 0.10
N ILE A 270 30.17 -1.34 1.03
CA ILE A 270 28.80 -0.89 1.26
C ILE A 270 28.82 0.60 1.61
N GLY A 271 28.36 1.41 0.68
CA GLY A 271 28.19 2.84 0.89
C GLY A 271 26.94 3.15 1.70
N GLU A 272 26.79 4.40 2.10
CA GLU A 272 25.52 4.87 2.65
C GLU A 272 24.42 4.69 1.60
N SER A 273 23.35 4.04 2.02
CA SER A 273 22.23 3.72 1.14
C SER A 273 21.38 4.93 0.74
N LEU A 274 21.65 6.09 1.34
CA LEU A 274 20.96 7.34 1.12
C LEU A 274 21.96 8.37 0.61
N SER A 275 21.90 8.61 -0.66
CA SER A 275 22.80 9.58 -1.29
C SER A 275 22.29 10.99 -1.05
N ARG A 276 22.68 11.58 0.07
CA ARG A 276 22.29 12.95 0.47
C ARG A 276 22.80 14.03 -0.48
N GLY A 277 23.74 13.70 -1.35
CA GLY A 277 24.34 14.63 -2.31
C GLY A 277 23.79 14.52 -3.73
N LEU A 278 22.73 13.76 -3.97
CA LEU A 278 22.14 13.66 -5.31
C LEU A 278 21.32 14.90 -5.63
N THR A 279 21.57 15.44 -6.81
CA THR A 279 20.91 16.63 -7.38
C THR A 279 20.27 16.29 -8.73
N TRP A 280 19.64 17.27 -9.36
CA TRP A 280 19.05 17.12 -10.70
C TRP A 280 20.06 16.66 -11.75
N ASP A 281 21.36 17.00 -11.62
CA ASP A 281 22.41 16.54 -12.54
C ASP A 281 22.56 15.01 -12.58
N PHE A 282 22.13 14.33 -11.52
CA PHE A 282 22.17 12.88 -11.48
C PHE A 282 21.20 12.22 -12.47
N ILE A 283 20.15 12.93 -12.88
CA ILE A 283 19.21 12.48 -13.91
C ILE A 283 19.93 12.29 -15.24
N ALA A 284 20.72 13.28 -15.68
CA ALA A 284 21.50 13.18 -16.90
C ALA A 284 22.43 11.96 -16.85
N ARG A 285 23.14 11.79 -15.74
CA ARG A 285 24.04 10.63 -15.54
C ARG A 285 23.32 9.28 -15.59
N LEU A 286 22.09 9.18 -15.04
CA LEU A 286 21.28 7.97 -15.16
C LEU A 286 20.78 7.74 -16.59
N LYS A 287 20.33 8.80 -17.27
CA LYS A 287 19.86 8.71 -18.67
C LYS A 287 20.97 8.27 -19.62
N ASP A 288 22.19 8.74 -19.39
CA ASP A 288 23.36 8.34 -20.20
C ASP A 288 23.79 6.88 -19.91
N ALA A 289 23.50 6.38 -18.71
CA ALA A 289 23.91 5.06 -18.28
C ALA A 289 23.01 3.91 -18.79
N THR A 290 21.78 4.19 -19.21
CA THR A 290 20.82 3.13 -19.60
C THR A 290 19.79 3.62 -20.62
N PRO A 291 19.34 2.77 -21.57
CA PRO A 291 18.24 3.08 -22.47
C PRO A 291 16.85 2.96 -21.82
N MET A 292 16.76 2.49 -20.57
CA MET A 292 15.49 2.39 -19.86
C MET A 292 14.81 3.76 -19.76
N LYS A 293 13.48 3.80 -19.84
CA LYS A 293 12.71 5.02 -19.54
C LYS A 293 12.89 5.34 -18.06
N LEU A 294 13.10 6.62 -17.73
CA LEU A 294 13.29 7.07 -16.35
C LEU A 294 12.01 7.72 -15.80
N ILE A 295 11.56 7.25 -14.64
CA ILE A 295 10.50 7.86 -13.84
C ILE A 295 11.10 8.36 -12.53
N LEU A 296 10.75 9.59 -12.13
CA LEU A 296 11.05 10.12 -10.81
C LEU A 296 9.89 9.84 -9.86
N LYS A 297 10.16 9.09 -8.77
CA LYS A 297 9.18 8.76 -7.72
C LYS A 297 9.46 9.62 -6.49
N GLY A 298 8.46 10.39 -6.05
CA GLY A 298 8.58 11.26 -4.87
C GLY A 298 8.52 12.75 -5.20
N VAL A 299 8.10 13.11 -6.42
CA VAL A 299 7.84 14.49 -6.82
C VAL A 299 6.50 14.93 -6.21
N VAL A 300 6.51 16.01 -5.42
CA VAL A 300 5.31 16.51 -4.70
C VAL A 300 5.04 18.00 -4.93
N THR A 301 5.98 18.72 -5.54
CA THR A 301 5.80 20.14 -5.86
C THR A 301 5.62 20.36 -7.35
N ARG A 302 4.89 21.43 -7.70
CA ARG A 302 4.72 21.84 -9.09
C ARG A 302 6.07 22.19 -9.73
N GLU A 303 6.95 22.85 -8.98
CA GLU A 303 8.27 23.30 -9.41
C GLU A 303 9.14 22.11 -9.79
N ASP A 304 9.21 21.08 -8.96
CA ASP A 304 9.95 19.84 -9.25
C ASP A 304 9.33 19.07 -10.42
N ALA A 305 8.00 19.06 -10.54
CA ALA A 305 7.33 18.44 -11.67
C ALA A 305 7.68 19.11 -13.01
N LEU A 306 7.83 20.44 -13.03
CA LEU A 306 8.25 21.19 -14.21
C LEU A 306 9.73 20.93 -14.56
N LEU A 307 10.59 20.69 -13.56
CA LEU A 307 11.99 20.33 -13.79
C LEU A 307 12.15 18.89 -14.28
N ALA A 308 11.17 18.02 -14.00
CA ALA A 308 11.20 16.61 -14.36
C ALA A 308 10.75 16.32 -15.80
N VAL A 309 10.13 17.26 -16.49
CA VAL A 309 9.66 17.17 -17.87
C VAL A 309 10.72 17.67 -18.84
#